data_59dd4a421831719f7f7be305d222b797
#
_entry.id   59dd4a421831719f7f7be305d222b797
#
_cell.length_a   1.000
_cell.length_b   1.000
_cell.length_c   1.000
_cell.angle_alpha   90.00
_cell.angle_beta   90.00
_cell.angle_gamma   90.00
#
_symmetry.space_group_name_H-M   'P 1'
#
loop_
_entity.id
_entity.type
_entity.pdbx_description
1 polymer ?
#
loop_
_entity_poly.entity_id
_entity_poly.type
_entity_poly.pdbx_seq_one_letter_code
_entity_poly.pdbx_strand_id
1 'polypeptide(L)' 'MAKKCKIGLALGGGAARAFSHIGVIDGLMKHGIPIDIITGTSMGAIIGAMYATKPDVAAIKARFAAYVDSDVF' A
#
# COMPACT_ATOMS: atom_id res chain seq x y z
N MET A 1 -4.18 25.64 18.08
CA MET A 1 -3.54 24.48 17.47
C MET A 1 -4.32 24.01 16.27
N ALA A 2 -3.61 23.78 15.22
CA ALA A 2 -4.26 23.33 14.01
C ALA A 2 -4.83 21.93 14.17
N LYS A 3 -6.03 21.76 13.69
CA LYS A 3 -6.67 20.48 13.70
C LYS A 3 -6.00 19.55 12.68
N LYS A 4 -5.64 18.38 13.12
CA LYS A 4 -5.06 17.41 12.23
C LYS A 4 -6.11 16.80 11.32
N CYS A 5 -5.85 16.83 10.03
CA CYS A 5 -6.69 16.13 9.08
C CYS A 5 -6.25 14.69 8.99
N LYS A 6 -7.21 13.79 8.93
CA LYS A 6 -6.92 12.39 8.70
C LYS A 6 -6.98 12.13 7.21
N ILE A 7 -6.00 11.39 6.73
CA ILE A 7 -5.89 11.08 5.31
C ILE A 7 -6.21 9.62 5.10
N GLY A 8 -7.19 9.37 4.25
CA GLY A 8 -7.56 8.02 3.87
C GLY A 8 -7.00 7.70 2.51
N LEU A 9 -6.51 6.49 2.34
CA LEU A 9 -6.01 6.00 1.07
C LEU A 9 -6.84 4.81 0.62
N ALA A 10 -7.43 4.92 -0.57
CA ALA A 10 -8.21 3.84 -1.14
C ALA A 10 -7.46 3.24 -2.31
N LEU A 11 -7.20 1.95 -2.25
CA LEU A 11 -6.46 1.24 -3.27
C LEU A 11 -7.40 0.40 -4.12
N GLY A 12 -7.48 0.70 -5.39
CA GLY A 12 -8.33 -0.03 -6.31
C GLY A 12 -7.78 -1.40 -6.66
N GLY A 13 -8.61 -2.19 -7.32
CA GLY A 13 -8.23 -3.54 -7.73
C GLY A 13 -7.40 -3.56 -8.99
N GLY A 14 -7.05 -4.77 -9.43
CA GLY A 14 -6.27 -5.00 -10.63
C GLY A 14 -4.84 -5.38 -10.30
N ALA A 15 -4.45 -6.59 -10.71
CA ALA A 15 -3.12 -7.12 -10.40
C ALA A 15 -2.00 -6.22 -10.94
N ALA A 16 -2.20 -5.67 -12.15
CA ALA A 16 -1.18 -4.83 -12.76
C ALA A 16 -0.95 -3.52 -12.02
N ARG A 17 -1.90 -3.13 -11.17
CA ARG A 17 -1.80 -1.87 -10.43
C ARG A 17 -1.12 -2.00 -9.09
N ALA A 18 -0.81 -3.23 -8.67
CA ALA A 18 -0.24 -3.45 -7.35
C ALA A 18 1.07 -2.69 -7.17
N PHE A 19 1.95 -2.73 -8.16
CA PHE A 19 3.20 -2.00 -8.07
C PHE A 19 2.99 -0.50 -8.05
N SER A 20 1.94 -0.01 -8.73
CA SER A 20 1.58 1.40 -8.66
C SER A 20 1.17 1.79 -7.26
N HIS A 21 0.39 0.93 -6.58
CA HIS A 21 -0.01 1.19 -5.20
C HIS A 21 1.19 1.29 -4.27
N ILE A 22 2.15 0.38 -4.44
CA ILE A 22 3.36 0.42 -3.62
C ILE A 22 4.12 1.71 -3.87
N GLY A 23 4.21 2.14 -5.13
CA GLY A 23 4.86 3.39 -5.48
C GLY A 23 4.20 4.60 -4.87
N VAL A 24 2.87 4.62 -4.85
CA VAL A 24 2.12 5.72 -4.24
C VAL A 24 2.37 5.77 -2.73
N ILE A 25 2.31 4.61 -2.06
CA ILE A 25 2.58 4.56 -0.63
C ILE A 25 4.00 5.04 -0.33
N ASP A 26 4.95 4.59 -1.12
CA ASP A 26 6.34 5.00 -0.96
C ASP A 26 6.50 6.52 -1.10
N GLY A 27 5.86 7.10 -2.12
CA GLY A 27 5.90 8.54 -2.34
C GLY A 27 5.30 9.32 -1.19
N LEU A 28 4.15 8.86 -0.69
CA LEU A 28 3.51 9.51 0.44
C LEU A 28 4.40 9.47 1.67
N MET A 29 5.00 8.32 1.95
CA MET A 29 5.87 8.18 3.11
C MET A 29 7.12 9.05 2.99
N LYS A 30 7.71 9.11 1.81
CA LYS A 30 8.90 9.93 1.59
C LYS A 30 8.62 11.41 1.73
N HIS A 31 7.40 11.83 1.46
CA HIS A 31 7.00 13.23 1.60
C HIS A 31 6.40 13.53 2.98
N GLY A 32 6.47 12.59 3.89
CA GLY A 32 5.98 12.79 5.24
C GLY A 32 4.47 12.91 5.35
N ILE A 33 3.74 12.37 4.38
CA ILE A 33 2.29 12.43 4.41
C ILE A 33 1.77 11.17 5.10
N PRO A 34 1.13 11.31 6.27
CA PRO A 34 0.65 10.14 7.01
C PRO A 34 -0.57 9.52 6.34
N ILE A 35 -0.65 8.20 6.44
CA ILE A 35 -1.83 7.47 6.00
C ILE A 35 -2.55 7.00 7.25
N ASP A 36 -3.70 7.59 7.52
CA ASP A 36 -4.44 7.30 8.75
C ASP A 36 -5.42 6.14 8.57
N ILE A 37 -5.99 6.04 7.38
CA ILE A 37 -6.96 5.00 7.06
C ILE A 37 -6.60 4.44 5.70
N ILE A 38 -6.59 3.12 5.57
CA ILE A 38 -6.33 2.50 4.29
C ILE A 38 -7.40 1.47 4.00
N THR A 39 -7.94 1.52 2.80
CA THR A 39 -8.92 0.55 2.32
C THR A 39 -8.43 0.00 0.99
N GLY A 40 -8.93 -1.15 0.62
CA GLY A 40 -8.52 -1.74 -0.64
C GLY A 40 -9.51 -2.74 -1.16
N THR A 41 -9.48 -2.95 -2.46
CA THR A 41 -10.32 -3.89 -3.16
C THR A 41 -9.43 -4.84 -3.95
N SER A 42 -9.66 -6.14 -3.85
CA SER A 42 -8.90 -7.14 -4.59
C SER A 42 -7.40 -6.99 -4.29
N MET A 43 -6.57 -6.75 -5.28
CA MET A 43 -5.13 -6.59 -5.09
C MET A 43 -4.81 -5.40 -4.18
N GLY A 44 -5.62 -4.34 -4.26
CA GLY A 44 -5.46 -3.21 -3.34
C GLY A 44 -5.66 -3.61 -1.90
N ALA A 45 -6.54 -4.58 -1.63
CA ALA A 45 -6.74 -5.08 -0.28
C ALA A 45 -5.49 -5.81 0.23
N ILE A 46 -4.83 -6.56 -0.64
CA ILE A 46 -3.60 -7.26 -0.26
C ILE A 46 -2.51 -6.26 0.11
N ILE A 47 -2.29 -5.27 -0.74
CA ILE A 47 -1.28 -4.24 -0.49
C ILE A 47 -1.64 -3.43 0.76
N GLY A 48 -2.92 -3.08 0.90
CA GLY A 48 -3.37 -2.33 2.07
C GLY A 48 -3.16 -3.10 3.36
N ALA A 49 -3.44 -4.40 3.34
CA ALA A 49 -3.23 -5.24 4.52
C ALA A 49 -1.75 -5.35 4.88
N MET A 50 -0.90 -5.47 3.87
CA MET A 50 0.55 -5.50 4.11
C MET A 50 1.01 -4.21 4.77
N TYR A 51 0.54 -3.08 4.27
CA TYR A 51 0.91 -1.78 4.84
C TYR A 51 0.41 -1.64 6.27
N ALA A 52 -0.84 -2.03 6.51
CA ALA A 52 -1.43 -1.89 7.84
C ALA A 52 -0.72 -2.78 8.86
N THR A 53 -0.27 -3.94 8.42
CA THR A 53 0.44 -4.87 9.31
C THR A 53 1.84 -4.37 9.62
N LYS A 54 2.54 -3.88 8.62
CA LYS A 54 3.89 -3.37 8.79
C LYS A 54 4.14 -2.29 7.75
N PRO A 55 4.10 -1.01 8.13
CA PRO A 55 4.26 0.09 7.17
C PRO A 55 5.71 0.29 6.75
N ASP A 56 6.23 -0.68 6.04
CA ASP A 56 7.60 -0.68 5.56
C ASP A 56 7.56 -1.03 4.07
N VAL A 57 7.76 -0.03 3.23
CA VAL A 57 7.62 -0.19 1.80
C VAL A 57 8.61 -1.22 1.24
N ALA A 58 9.83 -1.25 1.76
CA ALA A 58 10.81 -2.23 1.30
C ALA A 58 10.34 -3.65 1.58
N ALA A 59 9.77 -3.89 2.76
CA ALA A 59 9.22 -5.20 3.10
C ALA A 59 8.01 -5.54 2.24
N ILE A 60 7.15 -4.57 1.97
CA ILE A 60 5.98 -4.78 1.11
C ILE A 60 6.43 -5.18 -0.29
N LYS A 61 7.39 -4.47 -0.83
CA LYS A 61 7.94 -4.78 -2.16
C LYS A 61 8.50 -6.19 -2.22
N ALA A 62 9.28 -6.57 -1.22
CA ALA A 62 9.90 -7.88 -1.20
C ALA A 62 8.84 -8.99 -1.10
N ARG A 63 7.86 -8.79 -0.25
CA ARG A 63 6.79 -9.77 -0.09
C ARG A 63 5.94 -9.89 -1.32
N PHE A 64 5.61 -8.75 -1.93
CA PHE A 64 4.80 -8.78 -3.13
C PHE A 64 5.55 -9.39 -4.32
N ALA A 65 6.83 -9.11 -4.45
CA ALA A 65 7.64 -9.71 -5.50
C ALA A 65 7.68 -11.24 -5.34
N ALA A 66 7.82 -11.72 -4.11
CA ALA A 66 7.77 -13.15 -3.85
C ALA A 66 6.41 -13.75 -4.20
N TYR A 67 5.34 -13.03 -3.92
CA TYR A 67 4.00 -13.47 -4.24
C TYR A 67 3.79 -13.58 -5.75
N VAL A 68 4.28 -12.60 -6.49
CA VAL A 68 4.16 -12.58 -7.95
C VAL A 68 4.98 -13.70 -8.58
N ASP A 69 6.15 -13.99 -8.02
CA ASP A 69 7.04 -15.01 -8.55
C ASP A 69 6.58 -16.43 -8.22
N SER A 70 5.59 -16.56 -7.35
CA SER A 70 5.06 -17.87 -7.04
C SER A 70 4.16 -18.36 -8.18
N ASP A 71 3.90 -19.64 -8.20
CA ASP A 71 3.04 -20.23 -9.24
C ASP A 71 1.55 -19.98 -9.00
N VAL A 72 1.24 -19.08 -8.08
CA VAL A 72 -0.14 -18.73 -7.79
C VAL A 72 -0.80 -18.04 -8.98
N PHE A 73 -0.01 -17.32 -9.73
CA PHE A 73 -0.50 -16.70 -10.97
C PHE A 73 -0.18 -17.61 -12.20
#